data_653a9e411c19a594cc16a615c0783d2d
#
_entry.id   653a9e411c19a594cc16a615c0783d2d
#
_cell.length_a   1.000
_cell.length_b   1.000
_cell.length_c   1.000
_cell.angle_alpha   90.00
_cell.angle_beta   90.00
_cell.angle_gamma   90.00
#
_symmetry.space_group_name_H-M   'P 1'
#
loop_
_entity.id
_entity.type
_entity.pdbx_description
1 polymer ?
#
loop_
_entity_poly.entity_id
_entity_poly.type
_entity_poly.pdbx_seq_one_letter_code
_entity_poly.pdbx_strand_id
1 'polypeptide(L)'
;MLKHTLAAFAATLSMAGSVFAQTDLPFALDWKFEGPAAPYFVAIDKGHFEAADLAVEISAGQGSLDAIPKVATGAFPVGFADINSLIKFLDQNPGAPVTAVMMVYDKPPFAIIGRKSLGVEMPKDLEGRVLGAPPPDGAWAQFPAFAIANDLDVDAITVEPVGFPTREPMLAEGNVAAVTGFSFSSYLNLVRLGVPEEDISTILMADYGLALYGNAIIVNTDFAEANPEVIKGFLGAIAAGWKDAIADPAMAIESLIERNPAADAELEQRRLQLSIDANVATDYVMENGMGGIDADRMATAIEQLAQTYEFQNDTDASLYFTDAYLPDAGMRVLK
;
A
#
# COMPACT_ATOMS: atom_id res chain seq x y z
N MET A 1 66.19 54.20 17.50
CA MET A 1 64.74 54.04 17.84
C MET A 1 64.14 53.17 16.80
N LEU A 2 63.98 51.84 17.11
CA LEU A 2 63.44 50.88 16.18
C LEU A 2 62.03 50.57 16.65
N LYS A 3 61.00 50.84 15.83
CA LYS A 3 59.60 50.54 16.12
C LYS A 3 59.26 49.15 15.52
N HIS A 4 59.03 48.21 16.37
CA HIS A 4 58.51 46.90 15.96
C HIS A 4 56.98 46.97 15.83
N THR A 5 56.46 46.74 14.63
CA THR A 5 55.00 46.57 14.34
C THR A 5 54.70 45.08 14.36
N LEU A 6 53.92 44.59 15.36
CA LEU A 6 53.36 43.27 15.39
C LEU A 6 52.10 43.25 14.48
N ALA A 7 52.13 42.43 13.43
CA ALA A 7 50.96 42.11 12.64
C ALA A 7 50.27 40.86 13.26
N ALA A 8 49.08 41.05 13.78
CA ALA A 8 48.24 39.96 14.25
C ALA A 8 47.54 39.29 13.06
N PHE A 9 47.87 38.03 12.81
CA PHE A 9 47.21 37.18 11.80
C PHE A 9 45.99 36.54 12.44
N ALA A 10 44.79 37.01 12.12
CA ALA A 10 43.56 36.40 12.53
C ALA A 10 43.24 35.19 11.59
N ALA A 11 43.44 33.98 12.09
CA ALA A 11 43.04 32.76 11.38
C ALA A 11 41.52 32.56 11.53
N THR A 12 40.78 32.86 10.47
CA THR A 12 39.35 32.47 10.34
C THR A 12 39.28 30.99 10.05
N LEU A 13 38.90 30.19 11.06
CA LEU A 13 38.49 28.78 10.87
C LEU A 13 37.14 28.78 10.12
N SER A 14 37.20 28.55 8.82
CA SER A 14 36.00 28.17 8.05
C SER A 14 35.60 26.77 8.46
N MET A 15 34.53 26.61 9.25
CA MET A 15 33.82 25.33 9.41
C MET A 15 33.17 25.04 8.06
N ALA A 16 33.84 24.26 7.23
CA ALA A 16 33.18 23.58 6.11
C ALA A 16 32.24 22.54 6.72
N GLY A 17 30.97 22.90 6.86
CA GLY A 17 29.92 21.92 7.12
C GLY A 17 29.97 20.92 5.98
N SER A 18 30.19 19.65 6.28
CA SER A 18 30.03 18.57 5.32
C SER A 18 28.59 18.58 4.88
N VAL A 19 28.28 19.04 3.69
CA VAL A 19 27.00 18.79 3.02
C VAL A 19 27.06 17.31 2.69
N PHE A 20 26.47 16.47 3.52
CA PHE A 20 26.21 15.10 3.14
C PHE A 20 25.22 15.14 1.98
N ALA A 21 25.58 14.53 0.85
CA ALA A 21 24.64 14.34 -0.23
C ALA A 21 23.52 13.42 0.25
N GLN A 22 22.27 13.82 0.00
CA GLN A 22 21.12 12.98 0.28
C GLN A 22 21.28 11.63 -0.41
N THR A 23 20.75 10.57 0.21
CA THR A 23 20.70 9.25 -0.40
C THR A 23 19.53 9.19 -1.38
N ASP A 24 19.83 8.96 -2.66
CA ASP A 24 18.81 8.74 -3.68
C ASP A 24 18.08 7.42 -3.38
N LEU A 25 16.75 7.47 -3.23
CA LEU A 25 15.94 6.32 -2.87
C LEU A 25 14.69 6.24 -3.77
N PRO A 26 14.77 5.52 -4.91
CA PRO A 26 13.61 5.26 -5.74
C PRO A 26 12.62 4.35 -5.03
N PHE A 27 11.33 4.76 -5.01
CA PHE A 27 10.23 4.07 -4.34
C PHE A 27 9.17 3.65 -5.36
N ALA A 28 8.92 2.35 -5.50
CA ALA A 28 7.91 1.79 -6.39
C ALA A 28 6.58 1.62 -5.66
N LEU A 29 5.54 2.34 -6.09
CA LEU A 29 4.17 2.03 -5.70
C LEU A 29 3.64 0.84 -6.54
N ASP A 30 2.61 0.19 -6.03
CA ASP A 30 1.90 -0.85 -6.76
C ASP A 30 0.78 -0.30 -7.64
N TRP A 31 0.40 0.97 -7.50
CA TRP A 31 -0.72 1.56 -8.22
C TRP A 31 -0.43 2.97 -8.72
N LYS A 32 -1.43 3.54 -9.37
CA LYS A 32 -1.43 4.91 -9.88
C LYS A 32 -1.41 5.94 -8.75
N PHE A 33 -1.11 7.18 -9.10
CA PHE A 33 -1.21 8.32 -8.21
C PHE A 33 -2.68 8.70 -8.02
N GLU A 34 -3.31 8.02 -7.06
CA GLU A 34 -4.66 8.25 -6.55
C GLU A 34 -4.59 8.69 -5.08
N GLY A 35 -5.71 9.07 -4.48
CA GLY A 35 -5.77 9.60 -3.10
C GLY A 35 -4.87 8.90 -2.07
N PRO A 36 -4.86 7.56 -1.99
CA PRO A 36 -4.00 6.84 -1.04
C PRO A 36 -2.49 6.98 -1.26
N ALA A 37 -2.06 7.53 -2.40
CA ALA A 37 -0.64 7.88 -2.62
C ALA A 37 -0.27 9.25 -2.05
N ALA A 38 -1.25 10.11 -1.75
CA ALA A 38 -1.03 11.47 -1.26
C ALA A 38 -0.12 11.55 -0.02
N PRO A 39 -0.22 10.67 1.01
CA PRO A 39 0.65 10.73 2.18
C PRO A 39 2.15 10.65 1.86
N TYR A 40 2.51 9.92 0.81
CA TYR A 40 3.91 9.80 0.37
C TYR A 40 4.41 11.09 -0.27
N PHE A 41 3.55 11.80 -1.01
CA PHE A 41 3.87 13.11 -1.56
C PHE A 41 3.93 14.19 -0.47
N VAL A 42 3.04 14.11 0.53
CA VAL A 42 3.14 14.97 1.73
C VAL A 42 4.48 14.79 2.42
N ALA A 43 4.98 13.57 2.52
CA ALA A 43 6.30 13.31 3.12
C ALA A 43 7.44 13.98 2.32
N ILE A 44 7.31 14.11 0.99
CA ILE A 44 8.25 14.88 0.16
C ILE A 44 8.07 16.39 0.44
N ASP A 45 6.85 16.93 0.29
CA ASP A 45 6.57 18.35 0.28
C ASP A 45 6.81 19.02 1.65
N LYS A 46 6.58 18.26 2.73
CA LYS A 46 6.90 18.70 4.10
C LYS A 46 8.34 18.46 4.52
N GLY A 47 9.16 17.91 3.63
CA GLY A 47 10.58 17.68 3.88
C GLY A 47 10.86 16.55 4.88
N HIS A 48 9.92 15.61 5.11
CA HIS A 48 10.16 14.50 6.05
C HIS A 48 11.26 13.57 5.53
N PHE A 49 11.32 13.32 4.22
CA PHE A 49 12.42 12.56 3.62
C PHE A 49 13.72 13.34 3.65
N GLU A 50 13.67 14.65 3.35
CA GLU A 50 14.85 15.53 3.42
C GLU A 50 15.46 15.57 4.82
N ALA A 51 14.61 15.63 5.87
CA ALA A 51 15.04 15.59 7.27
C ALA A 51 15.72 14.26 7.67
N ALA A 52 15.50 13.20 6.89
CA ALA A 52 16.16 11.90 7.02
C ALA A 52 17.34 11.74 6.05
N ASP A 53 17.83 12.82 5.43
CA ASP A 53 18.89 12.82 4.41
C ASP A 53 18.56 11.94 3.18
N LEU A 54 17.26 11.88 2.78
CA LEU A 54 16.78 11.08 1.65
C LEU A 54 16.24 11.95 0.51
N ALA A 55 16.60 11.61 -0.72
CA ALA A 55 15.98 12.10 -1.95
C ALA A 55 15.10 10.98 -2.53
N VAL A 56 13.78 11.03 -2.27
CA VAL A 56 12.86 9.98 -2.66
C VAL A 56 12.18 10.32 -3.98
N GLU A 57 12.29 9.42 -4.96
CA GLU A 57 11.56 9.49 -6.23
C GLU A 57 10.48 8.39 -6.27
N ILE A 58 9.21 8.79 -6.39
CA ILE A 58 8.08 7.87 -6.35
C ILE A 58 7.63 7.52 -7.77
N SER A 59 7.54 6.23 -8.07
CA SER A 59 7.06 5.71 -9.34
C SER A 59 5.72 5.00 -9.17
N ALA A 60 4.78 5.26 -10.09
CA ALA A 60 3.51 4.53 -10.16
C ALA A 60 3.72 3.08 -10.65
N GLY A 61 2.85 2.15 -10.22
CA GLY A 61 2.88 0.74 -10.57
C GLY A 61 1.63 0.24 -11.31
N GLN A 62 1.63 -1.06 -11.59
CA GLN A 62 0.56 -1.77 -12.27
C GLN A 62 0.11 -3.02 -11.50
N GLY A 63 0.05 -2.93 -10.18
CA GLY A 63 -0.31 -4.01 -9.26
C GLY A 63 0.88 -4.52 -8.45
N SER A 64 0.58 -5.22 -7.36
CA SER A 64 1.60 -5.75 -6.44
C SER A 64 2.51 -6.80 -7.13
N LEU A 65 1.97 -7.55 -8.10
CA LEU A 65 2.76 -8.51 -8.88
C LEU A 65 3.77 -7.83 -9.85
N ASP A 66 3.63 -6.53 -10.10
CA ASP A 66 4.62 -5.71 -10.81
C ASP A 66 5.67 -5.12 -9.84
N ALA A 67 5.23 -4.65 -8.66
CA ALA A 67 6.12 -4.00 -7.70
C ALA A 67 7.08 -4.98 -6.98
N ILE A 68 6.60 -6.15 -6.55
CA ILE A 68 7.39 -7.12 -5.78
C ILE A 68 8.66 -7.57 -6.53
N PRO A 69 8.61 -8.01 -7.81
CA PRO A 69 9.80 -8.38 -8.55
C PRO A 69 10.80 -7.24 -8.75
N LYS A 70 10.32 -5.99 -8.88
CA LYS A 70 11.19 -4.81 -8.99
C LYS A 70 12.04 -4.61 -7.75
N VAL A 71 11.44 -4.84 -6.56
CA VAL A 71 12.17 -4.76 -5.29
C VAL A 71 13.07 -5.97 -5.11
N ALA A 72 12.58 -7.18 -5.36
CA ALA A 72 13.37 -8.40 -5.23
C ALA A 72 14.63 -8.41 -6.12
N THR A 73 14.55 -7.84 -7.32
CA THR A 73 15.71 -7.74 -8.24
C THR A 73 16.65 -6.58 -7.92
N GLY A 74 16.32 -5.72 -6.93
CA GLY A 74 17.09 -4.52 -6.59
C GLY A 74 16.93 -3.37 -7.58
N ALA A 75 16.01 -3.45 -8.56
CA ALA A 75 15.69 -2.32 -9.43
C ALA A 75 15.11 -1.13 -8.64
N PHE A 76 14.42 -1.42 -7.54
CA PHE A 76 13.99 -0.46 -6.53
C PHE A 76 14.40 -0.96 -5.15
N PRO A 77 15.06 -0.16 -4.30
CA PRO A 77 15.43 -0.55 -2.95
C PRO A 77 14.20 -0.70 -2.04
N VAL A 78 13.14 0.06 -2.30
CA VAL A 78 11.90 0.07 -1.51
C VAL A 78 10.69 0.05 -2.44
N GLY A 79 9.60 -0.56 -1.98
CA GLY A 79 8.34 -0.63 -2.70
C GLY A 79 7.13 -0.68 -1.78
N PHE A 80 5.95 -0.64 -2.38
CA PHE A 80 4.67 -0.78 -1.72
C PHE A 80 3.88 -1.88 -2.42
N ALA A 81 3.47 -2.93 -1.69
CA ALA A 81 2.78 -4.07 -2.28
C ALA A 81 1.96 -4.84 -1.25
N ASP A 82 0.98 -5.62 -1.73
CA ASP A 82 0.20 -6.56 -0.94
C ASP A 82 1.07 -7.66 -0.33
N ILE A 83 0.99 -7.83 1.00
CA ILE A 83 1.79 -8.82 1.72
C ILE A 83 1.40 -10.26 1.36
N ASN A 84 0.14 -10.53 1.02
CA ASN A 84 -0.30 -11.87 0.67
C ASN A 84 0.27 -12.31 -0.69
N SER A 85 0.42 -11.37 -1.61
CA SER A 85 1.13 -11.58 -2.87
C SER A 85 2.63 -11.77 -2.66
N LEU A 86 3.23 -11.04 -1.70
CA LEU A 86 4.63 -11.21 -1.31
C LEU A 86 4.88 -12.60 -0.72
N ILE A 87 4.01 -13.08 0.18
CA ILE A 87 4.10 -14.42 0.78
C ILE A 87 4.14 -15.50 -0.32
N LYS A 88 3.21 -15.44 -1.28
CA LYS A 88 3.17 -16.39 -2.41
C LYS A 88 4.40 -16.25 -3.33
N PHE A 89 4.86 -15.02 -3.55
CA PHE A 89 6.07 -14.77 -4.34
C PHE A 89 7.32 -15.39 -3.69
N LEU A 90 7.49 -15.26 -2.38
CA LEU A 90 8.62 -15.80 -1.63
C LEU A 90 8.59 -17.34 -1.59
N ASP A 91 7.42 -17.95 -1.50
CA ASP A 91 7.28 -19.40 -1.61
C ASP A 91 7.70 -19.92 -3.00
N GLN A 92 7.37 -19.18 -4.07
CA GLN A 92 7.75 -19.54 -5.44
C GLN A 92 9.21 -19.20 -5.78
N ASN A 93 9.83 -18.28 -5.02
CA ASN A 93 11.18 -17.80 -5.24
C ASN A 93 11.98 -17.84 -3.92
N PRO A 94 12.30 -19.04 -3.38
CA PRO A 94 13.02 -19.18 -2.11
C PRO A 94 14.35 -18.43 -2.14
N GLY A 95 14.57 -17.59 -1.12
CA GLY A 95 15.79 -16.78 -1.01
C GLY A 95 15.77 -15.50 -1.86
N ALA A 96 14.65 -15.13 -2.46
CA ALA A 96 14.53 -13.80 -3.09
C ALA A 96 14.73 -12.70 -2.03
N PRO A 97 15.62 -11.72 -2.27
CA PRO A 97 15.98 -10.71 -1.26
C PRO A 97 14.91 -9.63 -1.14
N VAL A 98 13.74 -9.97 -0.61
CA VAL A 98 12.64 -9.02 -0.36
C VAL A 98 11.85 -9.42 0.87
N THR A 99 11.47 -8.45 1.70
CA THR A 99 10.59 -8.65 2.87
C THR A 99 9.74 -7.41 3.14
N ALA A 100 8.63 -7.58 3.87
CA ALA A 100 7.82 -6.46 4.36
C ALA A 100 8.40 -5.91 5.67
N VAL A 101 8.38 -4.59 5.84
CA VAL A 101 8.96 -3.89 7.00
C VAL A 101 8.02 -2.90 7.69
N MET A 102 6.89 -2.57 7.06
CA MET A 102 5.89 -1.66 7.66
C MET A 102 4.52 -1.92 7.04
N MET A 103 3.57 -2.39 7.84
CA MET A 103 2.19 -2.55 7.40
C MET A 103 1.52 -1.19 7.25
N VAL A 104 0.96 -0.90 6.07
CA VAL A 104 0.23 0.35 5.80
C VAL A 104 -1.27 0.10 5.80
N TYR A 105 -1.74 -0.88 5.05
CA TYR A 105 -3.14 -1.28 5.12
C TYR A 105 -3.29 -2.42 6.13
N ASP A 106 -3.52 -2.04 7.38
CA ASP A 106 -3.80 -3.01 8.45
C ASP A 106 -5.00 -3.89 8.09
N LYS A 107 -6.09 -3.30 7.59
CA LYS A 107 -7.23 -4.01 7.02
C LYS A 107 -7.14 -3.95 5.50
N PRO A 108 -7.14 -5.10 4.79
CA PRO A 108 -6.98 -5.09 3.34
C PRO A 108 -8.17 -4.46 2.63
N PRO A 109 -7.96 -3.69 1.56
CA PRO A 109 -9.04 -3.10 0.78
C PRO A 109 -9.67 -4.06 -0.23
N PHE A 110 -9.36 -5.36 -0.16
CA PHE A 110 -9.89 -6.35 -1.09
C PHE A 110 -11.40 -6.42 -1.01
N ALA A 111 -12.06 -6.23 -2.13
CA ALA A 111 -13.51 -6.20 -2.21
C ALA A 111 -14.05 -6.84 -3.48
N ILE A 112 -15.29 -7.27 -3.39
CA ILE A 112 -16.17 -7.46 -4.54
C ILE A 112 -17.03 -6.21 -4.62
N ILE A 113 -16.99 -5.54 -5.75
CA ILE A 113 -17.86 -4.39 -6.03
C ILE A 113 -18.94 -4.85 -6.99
N GLY A 114 -20.18 -4.78 -6.56
CA GLY A 114 -21.34 -5.21 -7.32
C GLY A 114 -22.31 -4.06 -7.61
N ARG A 115 -23.36 -4.36 -8.35
CA ARG A 115 -24.50 -3.47 -8.51
C ARG A 115 -25.77 -4.16 -8.02
N LYS A 116 -26.53 -3.47 -7.14
CA LYS A 116 -27.78 -3.97 -6.59
C LYS A 116 -28.81 -4.19 -7.68
N SER A 117 -28.86 -3.30 -8.68
CA SER A 117 -29.72 -3.45 -9.87
C SER A 117 -29.38 -4.68 -10.72
N LEU A 118 -28.16 -5.22 -10.59
CA LEU A 118 -27.73 -6.47 -11.22
C LEU A 118 -27.83 -7.67 -10.27
N GLY A 119 -28.39 -7.45 -9.07
CA GLY A 119 -28.69 -8.50 -8.08
C GLY A 119 -27.48 -8.96 -7.29
N VAL A 120 -26.51 -8.07 -6.99
CA VAL A 120 -25.33 -8.37 -6.15
C VAL A 120 -25.28 -7.38 -4.98
N GLU A 121 -25.56 -7.87 -3.77
CA GLU A 121 -25.49 -7.11 -2.52
C GLU A 121 -24.64 -7.82 -1.44
N MET A 122 -24.54 -9.15 -1.49
CA MET A 122 -23.81 -9.98 -0.53
C MET A 122 -23.02 -11.09 -1.24
N PRO A 123 -22.08 -11.76 -0.58
CA PRO A 123 -21.25 -12.78 -1.22
C PRO A 123 -22.01 -13.84 -2.01
N LYS A 124 -23.10 -14.36 -1.43
CA LYS A 124 -23.89 -15.43 -2.02
C LYS A 124 -24.59 -15.06 -3.33
N ASP A 125 -24.79 -13.77 -3.57
CA ASP A 125 -25.41 -13.27 -4.80
C ASP A 125 -24.52 -13.42 -6.04
N LEU A 126 -23.25 -13.76 -5.86
CA LEU A 126 -22.33 -14.02 -6.97
C LEU A 126 -22.67 -15.31 -7.71
N GLU A 127 -23.34 -16.27 -7.05
CA GLU A 127 -23.74 -17.54 -7.69
C GLU A 127 -24.74 -17.29 -8.84
N GLY A 128 -24.45 -17.86 -9.99
CA GLY A 128 -25.19 -17.62 -11.22
C GLY A 128 -24.91 -16.29 -11.91
N ARG A 129 -23.89 -15.55 -11.48
CA ARG A 129 -23.49 -14.24 -12.04
C ARG A 129 -22.14 -14.29 -12.72
N VAL A 130 -21.87 -13.20 -13.46
CA VAL A 130 -20.56 -12.97 -14.08
C VAL A 130 -19.74 -12.03 -13.20
N LEU A 131 -18.58 -12.49 -12.75
CA LEU A 131 -17.59 -11.74 -11.97
C LEU A 131 -16.43 -11.36 -12.88
N GLY A 132 -16.23 -10.06 -13.11
CA GLY A 132 -15.07 -9.53 -13.83
C GLY A 132 -13.85 -9.46 -12.91
N ALA A 133 -12.77 -10.15 -13.27
CA ALA A 133 -11.58 -10.23 -12.44
C ALA A 133 -10.30 -10.00 -13.26
N PRO A 134 -9.51 -8.95 -12.97
CA PRO A 134 -8.20 -8.80 -13.58
C PRO A 134 -7.23 -9.86 -13.06
N PRO A 135 -6.55 -10.65 -13.91
CA PRO A 135 -5.64 -11.69 -13.44
C PRO A 135 -4.54 -11.22 -12.47
N PRO A 136 -3.94 -10.00 -12.61
CA PRO A 136 -2.91 -9.53 -11.67
C PRO A 136 -3.48 -8.78 -10.44
N ASP A 137 -4.81 -8.78 -10.22
CA ASP A 137 -5.46 -8.08 -9.11
C ASP A 137 -5.26 -8.81 -7.78
N GLY A 138 -4.78 -8.08 -6.75
CA GLY A 138 -4.61 -8.61 -5.40
C GLY A 138 -5.91 -9.12 -4.79
N ALA A 139 -7.04 -8.42 -5.02
CA ALA A 139 -8.35 -8.88 -4.55
C ALA A 139 -8.79 -10.19 -5.24
N TRP A 140 -8.54 -10.32 -6.55
CA TRP A 140 -8.78 -11.57 -7.25
C TRP A 140 -7.93 -12.72 -6.71
N ALA A 141 -6.67 -12.47 -6.41
CA ALA A 141 -5.77 -13.47 -5.84
C ALA A 141 -6.26 -14.05 -4.49
N GLN A 142 -7.10 -13.31 -3.75
CA GLN A 142 -7.69 -13.74 -2.47
C GLN A 142 -9.14 -14.25 -2.62
N PHE A 143 -9.74 -14.16 -3.80
CA PHE A 143 -11.11 -14.62 -4.03
C PHE A 143 -11.34 -16.10 -3.66
N PRO A 144 -10.44 -17.06 -3.92
CA PRO A 144 -10.64 -18.45 -3.52
C PRO A 144 -10.79 -18.61 -2.00
N ALA A 145 -9.97 -17.93 -1.18
CA ALA A 145 -10.10 -17.97 0.27
C ALA A 145 -11.40 -17.31 0.75
N PHE A 146 -11.79 -16.18 0.12
CA PHE A 146 -13.08 -15.54 0.37
C PHE A 146 -14.25 -16.45 0.03
N ALA A 147 -14.19 -17.19 -1.08
CA ALA A 147 -15.22 -18.13 -1.48
C ALA A 147 -15.40 -19.25 -0.46
N ILE A 148 -14.30 -19.81 0.06
CA ILE A 148 -14.33 -20.82 1.13
C ILE A 148 -14.96 -20.26 2.41
N ALA A 149 -14.51 -19.07 2.85
CA ALA A 149 -15.00 -18.44 4.07
C ALA A 149 -16.52 -18.13 4.03
N ASN A 150 -17.10 -18.04 2.83
CA ASN A 150 -18.51 -17.71 2.60
C ASN A 150 -19.33 -18.84 2.00
N ASP A 151 -18.80 -20.08 1.97
CA ASP A 151 -19.45 -21.27 1.42
C ASP A 151 -19.98 -21.06 -0.02
N LEU A 152 -19.24 -20.32 -0.87
CA LEU A 152 -19.67 -20.05 -2.24
C LEU A 152 -19.47 -21.29 -3.14
N ASP A 153 -20.47 -21.58 -3.97
CA ASP A 153 -20.32 -22.51 -5.08
C ASP A 153 -19.59 -21.80 -6.23
N VAL A 154 -18.27 -21.96 -6.29
CA VAL A 154 -17.44 -21.31 -7.31
C VAL A 154 -17.72 -21.79 -8.73
N ASP A 155 -18.23 -23.01 -8.89
CA ASP A 155 -18.62 -23.57 -10.19
C ASP A 155 -19.90 -22.89 -10.73
N ALA A 156 -20.70 -22.29 -9.86
CA ALA A 156 -21.86 -21.49 -10.24
C ALA A 156 -21.49 -20.04 -10.62
N ILE A 157 -20.24 -19.60 -10.44
CA ILE A 157 -19.78 -18.23 -10.75
C ILE A 157 -19.04 -18.24 -12.09
N THR A 158 -19.51 -17.45 -13.05
CA THR A 158 -18.77 -17.27 -14.29
C THR A 158 -17.71 -16.18 -14.11
N VAL A 159 -16.44 -16.52 -14.23
CA VAL A 159 -15.35 -15.54 -14.14
C VAL A 159 -14.99 -15.05 -15.53
N GLU A 160 -15.06 -13.73 -15.73
CA GLU A 160 -14.62 -13.04 -16.95
C GLU A 160 -13.29 -12.36 -16.71
N PRO A 161 -12.19 -12.79 -17.34
CA PRO A 161 -10.92 -12.10 -17.29
C PRO A 161 -11.03 -10.70 -17.93
N VAL A 162 -10.83 -9.65 -17.15
CA VAL A 162 -10.91 -8.26 -17.60
C VAL A 162 -9.59 -7.54 -17.36
N GLY A 163 -9.32 -6.49 -18.15
CA GLY A 163 -8.20 -5.59 -17.87
C GLY A 163 -8.56 -4.52 -16.83
N PHE A 164 -7.60 -4.00 -16.08
CA PHE A 164 -7.84 -2.88 -15.17
C PHE A 164 -8.55 -1.67 -15.84
N PRO A 165 -8.21 -1.25 -17.08
CA PRO A 165 -8.90 -0.13 -17.72
C PRO A 165 -10.37 -0.40 -18.07
N THR A 166 -10.76 -1.65 -18.24
CA THR A 166 -12.10 -2.05 -18.68
C THR A 166 -12.98 -2.59 -17.54
N ARG A 167 -12.41 -2.85 -16.38
CA ARG A 167 -13.08 -3.49 -15.23
C ARG A 167 -14.34 -2.74 -14.80
N GLU A 168 -14.20 -1.50 -14.38
CA GLU A 168 -15.34 -0.69 -13.95
C GLU A 168 -16.29 -0.30 -15.09
N PRO A 169 -15.83 0.04 -16.31
CA PRO A 169 -16.74 0.23 -17.45
C PRO A 169 -17.63 -0.98 -17.72
N MET A 170 -17.09 -2.22 -17.70
CA MET A 170 -17.90 -3.42 -17.91
C MET A 170 -18.98 -3.61 -16.84
N LEU A 171 -18.67 -3.28 -15.57
CA LEU A 171 -19.67 -3.32 -14.50
C LEU A 171 -20.69 -2.16 -14.64
N ALA A 172 -20.26 -0.96 -15.00
CA ALA A 172 -21.15 0.18 -15.23
C ALA A 172 -22.14 -0.09 -16.36
N GLU A 173 -21.71 -0.76 -17.42
CA GLU A 173 -22.54 -1.14 -18.58
C GLU A 173 -23.40 -2.40 -18.33
N GLY A 174 -23.15 -3.13 -17.23
CA GLY A 174 -23.86 -4.38 -16.90
C GLY A 174 -23.38 -5.60 -17.68
N ASN A 175 -22.19 -5.54 -18.30
CA ASN A 175 -21.58 -6.69 -18.99
C ASN A 175 -21.07 -7.74 -18.00
N VAL A 176 -20.76 -7.33 -16.77
CA VAL A 176 -20.52 -8.18 -15.60
C VAL A 176 -21.40 -7.69 -14.45
N ALA A 177 -21.74 -8.54 -13.49
CA ALA A 177 -22.59 -8.19 -12.36
C ALA A 177 -21.80 -7.66 -11.15
N ALA A 178 -20.54 -8.05 -11.07
CA ALA A 178 -19.59 -7.63 -10.05
C ALA A 178 -18.15 -7.66 -10.59
N VAL A 179 -17.25 -6.99 -9.88
CA VAL A 179 -15.79 -7.02 -10.16
C VAL A 179 -15.01 -7.20 -8.87
N THR A 180 -13.81 -7.79 -8.97
CA THR A 180 -12.82 -7.73 -7.88
C THR A 180 -12.06 -6.42 -7.95
N GLY A 181 -11.62 -5.90 -6.79
CA GLY A 181 -10.80 -4.69 -6.74
C GLY A 181 -10.59 -4.18 -5.31
N PHE A 182 -10.00 -3.00 -5.22
CA PHE A 182 -9.87 -2.29 -3.96
C PHE A 182 -11.13 -1.45 -3.71
N SER A 183 -11.70 -1.57 -2.51
CA SER A 183 -12.97 -0.97 -2.12
C SER A 183 -13.06 0.52 -2.49
N PHE A 184 -12.08 1.32 -2.11
CA PHE A 184 -12.07 2.75 -2.36
C PHE A 184 -11.81 3.11 -3.85
N SER A 185 -11.04 2.31 -4.59
CA SER A 185 -10.74 2.62 -6.00
C SER A 185 -11.89 2.24 -6.92
N SER A 186 -12.35 1.00 -6.89
CA SER A 186 -13.39 0.53 -7.79
C SER A 186 -14.74 1.21 -7.52
N TYR A 187 -15.09 1.41 -6.24
CA TYR A 187 -16.29 2.15 -5.85
C TYR A 187 -16.33 3.55 -6.49
N LEU A 188 -15.29 4.36 -6.24
CA LEU A 188 -15.26 5.74 -6.73
C LEU A 188 -15.09 5.84 -8.25
N ASN A 189 -14.45 4.85 -8.88
CA ASN A 189 -14.40 4.77 -10.34
C ASN A 189 -15.80 4.55 -10.95
N LEU A 190 -16.66 3.76 -10.31
CA LEU A 190 -18.05 3.59 -10.72
C LEU A 190 -18.86 4.88 -10.53
N VAL A 191 -18.68 5.58 -9.41
CA VAL A 191 -19.31 6.90 -9.18
C VAL A 191 -18.91 7.86 -10.30
N ARG A 192 -17.63 7.93 -10.66
CA ARG A 192 -17.14 8.75 -11.77
C ARG A 192 -17.74 8.35 -13.13
N LEU A 193 -18.06 7.09 -13.33
CA LEU A 193 -18.73 6.58 -14.53
C LEU A 193 -20.24 6.85 -14.53
N GLY A 194 -20.77 7.49 -13.47
CA GLY A 194 -22.17 7.86 -13.35
C GLY A 194 -23.09 6.75 -12.83
N VAL A 195 -22.54 5.70 -12.24
CA VAL A 195 -23.34 4.70 -11.53
C VAL A 195 -23.85 5.32 -10.23
N PRO A 196 -25.17 5.33 -9.95
CA PRO A 196 -25.72 5.85 -8.70
C PRO A 196 -25.09 5.17 -7.48
N GLU A 197 -24.71 5.94 -6.47
CA GLU A 197 -24.03 5.41 -5.27
C GLU A 197 -24.90 4.39 -4.54
N GLU A 198 -26.21 4.60 -4.51
CA GLU A 198 -27.18 3.67 -3.92
C GLU A 198 -27.30 2.32 -4.65
N ASP A 199 -26.87 2.26 -5.93
CA ASP A 199 -26.84 1.02 -6.72
C ASP A 199 -25.52 0.23 -6.52
N ILE A 200 -24.47 0.88 -6.01
CA ILE A 200 -23.19 0.20 -5.79
C ILE A 200 -23.22 -0.56 -4.47
N SER A 201 -22.84 -1.83 -4.50
CA SER A 201 -22.56 -2.63 -3.31
C SER A 201 -21.05 -2.85 -3.17
N THR A 202 -20.54 -2.69 -1.94
CA THR A 202 -19.14 -2.94 -1.61
C THR A 202 -19.08 -4.07 -0.59
N ILE A 203 -18.63 -5.24 -1.02
CA ILE A 203 -18.46 -6.43 -0.18
C ILE A 203 -16.97 -6.47 0.19
N LEU A 204 -16.61 -5.85 1.31
CA LEU A 204 -15.23 -5.85 1.80
C LEU A 204 -14.90 -7.24 2.35
N MET A 205 -13.95 -7.95 1.75
CA MET A 205 -13.66 -9.35 2.07
C MET A 205 -13.29 -9.56 3.54
N ALA A 206 -12.65 -8.56 4.17
CA ALA A 206 -12.32 -8.59 5.59
C ALA A 206 -13.55 -8.58 6.52
N ASP A 207 -14.69 -8.05 6.08
CA ASP A 207 -15.94 -8.07 6.86
C ASP A 207 -16.66 -9.42 6.72
N TYR A 208 -16.20 -10.28 5.82
CA TYR A 208 -16.75 -11.59 5.51
C TYR A 208 -15.73 -12.71 5.76
N GLY A 209 -14.93 -12.59 6.82
CA GLY A 209 -14.15 -13.70 7.36
C GLY A 209 -12.70 -13.79 6.93
N LEU A 210 -12.19 -12.90 6.05
CA LEU A 210 -10.77 -12.86 5.72
C LEU A 210 -9.98 -12.04 6.74
N ALA A 211 -9.15 -12.71 7.54
CA ALA A 211 -8.26 -12.08 8.54
C ALA A 211 -6.92 -11.59 7.96
N LEU A 212 -6.84 -11.40 6.64
CA LEU A 212 -5.62 -11.00 5.94
C LEU A 212 -5.18 -9.57 6.31
N TYR A 213 -3.92 -9.28 6.04
CA TYR A 213 -3.39 -7.93 5.95
C TYR A 213 -3.43 -7.43 4.50
N GLY A 214 -3.27 -6.12 4.31
CA GLY A 214 -3.21 -5.52 2.98
C GLY A 214 -1.79 -5.18 2.55
N ASN A 215 -1.60 -3.96 2.03
CA ASN A 215 -0.32 -3.53 1.50
C ASN A 215 0.64 -3.07 2.60
N ALA A 216 1.91 -3.41 2.39
CA ALA A 216 3.04 -3.04 3.24
C ALA A 216 4.13 -2.31 2.44
N ILE A 217 4.97 -1.57 3.13
CA ILE A 217 6.27 -1.19 2.60
C ILE A 217 7.13 -2.45 2.58
N ILE A 218 7.68 -2.75 1.41
CA ILE A 218 8.61 -3.86 1.17
C ILE A 218 9.98 -3.31 0.82
N VAL A 219 11.02 -4.03 1.19
CA VAL A 219 12.41 -3.62 0.95
C VAL A 219 13.22 -4.75 0.32
N ASN A 220 14.19 -4.38 -0.50
CA ASN A 220 15.25 -5.31 -0.84
C ASN A 220 16.11 -5.58 0.40
N THR A 221 16.24 -6.84 0.81
CA THR A 221 16.91 -7.20 2.08
C THR A 221 18.41 -6.89 2.04
N ASP A 222 19.07 -7.09 0.92
CA ASP A 222 20.51 -6.77 0.77
C ASP A 222 20.75 -5.28 0.93
N PHE A 223 19.86 -4.44 0.36
CA PHE A 223 19.91 -2.99 0.53
C PHE A 223 19.64 -2.58 1.99
N ALA A 224 18.60 -3.17 2.61
CA ALA A 224 18.20 -2.83 3.96
C ALA A 224 19.28 -3.21 5.00
N GLU A 225 19.92 -4.37 4.85
CA GLU A 225 21.02 -4.80 5.70
C GLU A 225 22.26 -3.89 5.57
N ALA A 226 22.56 -3.45 4.35
CA ALA A 226 23.67 -2.52 4.10
C ALA A 226 23.36 -1.08 4.57
N ASN A 227 22.08 -0.71 4.66
CA ASN A 227 21.64 0.68 4.90
C ASN A 227 20.49 0.76 5.93
N PRO A 228 20.64 0.18 7.15
CA PRO A 228 19.53 0.08 8.11
C PRO A 228 18.97 1.44 8.54
N GLU A 229 19.83 2.46 8.70
CA GLU A 229 19.38 3.80 9.12
C GLU A 229 18.65 4.54 7.98
N VAL A 230 18.98 4.27 6.72
CA VAL A 230 18.22 4.76 5.56
C VAL A 230 16.79 4.24 5.59
N ILE A 231 16.62 2.94 5.84
CA ILE A 231 15.27 2.33 5.92
C ILE A 231 14.50 2.87 7.12
N LYS A 232 15.12 2.98 8.32
CA LYS A 232 14.45 3.59 9.48
C LYS A 232 14.01 5.02 9.22
N GLY A 233 14.88 5.84 8.63
CA GLY A 233 14.56 7.22 8.25
C GLY A 233 13.41 7.29 7.25
N PHE A 234 13.42 6.41 6.23
CA PHE A 234 12.35 6.29 5.25
C PHE A 234 11.01 5.94 5.89
N LEU A 235 10.96 4.91 6.75
CA LEU A 235 9.74 4.50 7.44
C LEU A 235 9.23 5.58 8.40
N GLY A 236 10.13 6.32 9.06
CA GLY A 236 9.77 7.47 9.89
C GLY A 236 9.11 8.59 9.08
N ALA A 237 9.65 8.89 7.92
CA ALA A 237 9.09 9.90 7.01
C ALA A 237 7.72 9.45 6.44
N ILE A 238 7.56 8.16 6.11
CA ILE A 238 6.26 7.58 5.70
C ILE A 238 5.21 7.77 6.82
N ALA A 239 5.55 7.42 8.06
CA ALA A 239 4.63 7.58 9.20
C ALA A 239 4.23 9.05 9.41
N ALA A 240 5.19 9.99 9.29
CA ALA A 240 4.94 11.42 9.40
C ALA A 240 4.02 11.91 8.27
N GLY A 241 4.26 11.48 7.02
CA GLY A 241 3.40 11.81 5.88
C GLY A 241 1.96 11.32 6.03
N TRP A 242 1.75 10.10 6.53
CA TRP A 242 0.43 9.58 6.85
C TRP A 242 -0.23 10.37 7.98
N LYS A 243 0.49 10.69 9.05
CA LYS A 243 -0.03 11.50 10.16
C LYS A 243 -0.49 12.88 9.67
N ASP A 244 0.31 13.55 8.86
CA ASP A 244 -0.03 14.85 8.30
C ASP A 244 -1.23 14.78 7.34
N ALA A 245 -1.28 13.76 6.49
CA ALA A 245 -2.40 13.55 5.57
C ALA A 245 -3.72 13.21 6.28
N ILE A 246 -3.67 12.50 7.39
CA ILE A 246 -4.84 12.23 8.23
C ILE A 246 -5.30 13.50 8.95
N ALA A 247 -4.37 14.35 9.41
CA ALA A 247 -4.69 15.60 10.07
C ALA A 247 -5.28 16.65 9.11
N ASP A 248 -4.83 16.66 7.85
CA ASP A 248 -5.32 17.58 6.81
C ASP A 248 -5.40 16.86 5.44
N PRO A 249 -6.48 16.11 5.17
CA PRO A 249 -6.67 15.42 3.91
C PRO A 249 -6.73 16.36 2.69
N ALA A 250 -7.20 17.59 2.87
CA ALA A 250 -7.28 18.55 1.77
C ALA A 250 -5.88 18.97 1.30
N MET A 251 -4.99 19.31 2.23
CA MET A 251 -3.58 19.60 1.94
C MET A 251 -2.89 18.37 1.28
N ALA A 252 -3.18 17.17 1.76
CA ALA A 252 -2.61 15.97 1.16
C ALA A 252 -3.03 15.80 -0.31
N ILE A 253 -4.25 16.16 -0.66
CA ILE A 253 -4.72 16.11 -2.06
C ILE A 253 -4.07 17.21 -2.91
N GLU A 254 -3.75 18.38 -2.36
CA GLU A 254 -2.95 19.38 -3.09
C GLU A 254 -1.60 18.80 -3.54
N SER A 255 -0.90 18.09 -2.65
CA SER A 255 0.36 17.38 -2.97
C SER A 255 0.18 16.33 -4.08
N LEU A 256 -0.94 15.62 -4.10
CA LEU A 256 -1.27 14.66 -5.15
C LEU A 256 -1.52 15.34 -6.49
N ILE A 257 -2.32 16.41 -6.52
CA ILE A 257 -2.70 17.12 -7.75
C ILE A 257 -1.49 17.73 -8.45
N GLU A 258 -0.49 18.18 -7.71
CA GLU A 258 0.77 18.65 -8.29
C GLU A 258 1.47 17.57 -9.13
N ARG A 259 1.33 16.29 -8.77
CA ARG A 259 1.93 15.12 -9.47
C ARG A 259 0.97 14.46 -10.45
N ASN A 260 -0.32 14.67 -10.29
CA ASN A 260 -1.37 14.17 -11.19
C ASN A 260 -2.44 15.26 -11.45
N PRO A 261 -2.11 16.27 -12.27
CA PRO A 261 -3.03 17.39 -12.54
C PRO A 261 -4.34 16.99 -13.25
N ALA A 262 -4.42 15.76 -13.75
CA ALA A 262 -5.63 15.23 -14.40
C ALA A 262 -6.60 14.58 -13.40
N ALA A 263 -6.21 14.41 -12.14
CA ALA A 263 -7.06 13.84 -11.11
C ALA A 263 -8.14 14.83 -10.65
N ASP A 264 -9.30 14.29 -10.27
CA ASP A 264 -10.38 15.05 -9.67
C ASP A 264 -10.12 15.15 -8.15
N ALA A 265 -9.82 16.36 -7.67
CA ALA A 265 -9.43 16.59 -6.29
C ALA A 265 -10.51 16.16 -5.27
N GLU A 266 -11.80 16.38 -5.54
CA GLU A 266 -12.88 15.98 -4.65
C GLU A 266 -13.00 14.46 -4.58
N LEU A 267 -12.91 13.78 -5.71
CA LEU A 267 -12.94 12.33 -5.79
C LEU A 267 -11.74 11.71 -5.08
N GLU A 268 -10.54 12.27 -5.28
CA GLU A 268 -9.31 11.75 -4.67
C GLU A 268 -9.27 11.99 -3.16
N GLN A 269 -9.86 13.09 -2.67
CA GLN A 269 -10.03 13.33 -1.24
C GLN A 269 -10.98 12.29 -0.61
N ARG A 270 -12.11 11.99 -1.27
CA ARG A 270 -13.01 10.91 -0.83
C ARG A 270 -12.29 9.56 -0.81
N ARG A 271 -11.46 9.28 -1.83
CA ARG A 271 -10.68 8.04 -1.93
C ARG A 271 -9.68 7.90 -0.79
N LEU A 272 -8.93 8.97 -0.50
CA LEU A 272 -8.02 9.02 0.63
C LEU A 272 -8.76 8.79 1.95
N GLN A 273 -9.88 9.49 2.18
CA GLN A 273 -10.68 9.33 3.41
C GLN A 273 -11.18 7.89 3.59
N LEU A 274 -11.74 7.29 2.53
CA LEU A 274 -12.18 5.89 2.57
C LEU A 274 -11.05 4.93 2.92
N SER A 275 -9.84 5.15 2.38
CA SER A 275 -8.69 4.32 2.70
C SER A 275 -8.20 4.52 4.14
N ILE A 276 -8.23 5.75 4.65
CA ILE A 276 -7.90 6.05 6.05
C ILE A 276 -8.86 5.32 6.98
N ASP A 277 -10.17 5.51 6.79
CA ASP A 277 -11.19 5.04 7.72
C ASP A 277 -11.33 3.51 7.72
N ALA A 278 -11.22 2.89 6.54
CA ALA A 278 -11.44 1.46 6.40
C ALA A 278 -10.18 0.59 6.52
N ASN A 279 -9.01 1.13 6.18
CA ASN A 279 -7.83 0.29 5.96
C ASN A 279 -6.62 0.67 6.81
N VAL A 280 -6.44 1.98 7.13
CA VAL A 280 -5.24 2.49 7.80
C VAL A 280 -5.48 2.77 9.28
N ALA A 281 -6.47 3.59 9.62
CA ALA A 281 -6.73 4.03 10.99
C ALA A 281 -7.65 3.04 11.74
N THR A 282 -7.31 1.76 11.70
CA THR A 282 -8.04 0.71 12.42
C THR A 282 -7.83 0.83 13.93
N ASP A 283 -8.68 0.17 14.73
CA ASP A 283 -8.54 0.15 16.18
C ASP A 283 -7.15 -0.34 16.61
N TYR A 284 -6.64 -1.38 15.95
CA TYR A 284 -5.28 -1.90 16.20
C TYR A 284 -4.20 -0.84 15.98
N VAL A 285 -4.25 -0.13 14.85
CA VAL A 285 -3.28 0.92 14.51
C VAL A 285 -3.41 2.12 15.43
N MET A 286 -4.63 2.49 15.81
CA MET A 286 -4.88 3.61 16.73
C MET A 286 -4.38 3.32 18.15
N GLU A 287 -4.30 2.06 18.56
CA GLU A 287 -3.79 1.62 19.86
C GLU A 287 -2.27 1.40 19.83
N ASN A 288 -1.74 0.75 18.78
CA ASN A 288 -0.37 0.25 18.71
C ASN A 288 0.57 1.10 17.84
N GLY A 289 0.02 2.06 17.08
CA GLY A 289 0.75 2.81 16.07
C GLY A 289 0.81 2.07 14.72
N MET A 290 1.03 2.84 13.66
CA MET A 290 1.12 2.33 12.30
C MET A 290 2.34 1.41 12.10
N GLY A 291 2.21 0.41 11.27
CA GLY A 291 3.34 -0.33 10.69
C GLY A 291 3.62 -1.69 11.30
N GLY A 292 3.17 -1.97 12.53
CA GLY A 292 3.30 -3.30 13.14
C GLY A 292 2.25 -4.29 12.66
N ILE A 293 2.41 -5.54 13.06
CA ILE A 293 1.42 -6.61 12.86
C ILE A 293 1.10 -7.29 14.19
N ASP A 294 -0.08 -7.88 14.27
CA ASP A 294 -0.44 -8.85 15.30
C ASP A 294 0.00 -10.25 14.84
N ALA A 295 0.80 -10.93 15.65
CA ALA A 295 1.40 -12.20 15.28
C ALA A 295 0.35 -13.33 15.13
N ASP A 296 -0.67 -13.35 15.97
CA ASP A 296 -1.73 -14.38 15.92
C ASP A 296 -2.60 -14.17 14.69
N ARG A 297 -2.90 -12.92 14.34
CA ARG A 297 -3.59 -12.59 13.10
C ARG A 297 -2.77 -12.94 11.87
N MET A 298 -1.46 -12.70 11.86
CA MET A 298 -0.59 -13.08 10.74
C MET A 298 -0.58 -14.61 10.56
N ALA A 299 -0.50 -15.38 11.65
CA ALA A 299 -0.58 -16.83 11.58
C ALA A 299 -1.93 -17.29 10.98
N THR A 300 -3.04 -16.71 11.43
CA THR A 300 -4.38 -16.96 10.87
C THR A 300 -4.45 -16.60 9.38
N ALA A 301 -3.84 -15.49 8.97
CA ALA A 301 -3.80 -15.08 7.57
C ALA A 301 -3.06 -16.12 6.70
N ILE A 302 -1.92 -16.63 7.17
CA ILE A 302 -1.15 -17.69 6.49
C ILE A 302 -1.99 -18.97 6.40
N GLU A 303 -2.68 -19.37 7.47
CA GLU A 303 -3.57 -20.53 7.45
C GLU A 303 -4.72 -20.38 6.44
N GLN A 304 -5.30 -19.19 6.31
CA GLN A 304 -6.34 -18.92 5.31
C GLN A 304 -5.78 -18.97 3.88
N LEU A 305 -4.57 -18.46 3.65
CA LEU A 305 -3.90 -18.59 2.36
C LEU A 305 -3.65 -20.07 2.02
N ALA A 306 -3.23 -20.88 3.00
CA ALA A 306 -2.96 -22.30 2.83
C ALA A 306 -4.20 -23.13 2.44
N GLN A 307 -5.40 -22.63 2.67
CA GLN A 307 -6.64 -23.31 2.22
C GLN A 307 -6.77 -23.32 0.68
N THR A 308 -6.12 -22.41 -0.01
CA THR A 308 -6.27 -22.22 -1.46
C THR A 308 -4.96 -22.17 -2.23
N TYR A 309 -3.86 -22.15 -1.51
CA TYR A 309 -2.50 -22.14 -2.05
C TYR A 309 -1.66 -23.21 -1.35
N GLU A 310 -1.13 -24.14 -2.13
CA GLU A 310 -0.26 -25.20 -1.62
C GLU A 310 1.18 -24.66 -1.49
N PHE A 311 1.55 -24.31 -0.26
CA PHE A 311 2.91 -23.86 0.03
C PHE A 311 3.94 -24.98 -0.22
N GLN A 312 5.04 -24.65 -0.87
CA GLN A 312 6.13 -25.55 -1.18
C GLN A 312 7.25 -25.48 -0.12
N ASN A 313 7.26 -24.42 0.69
CA ASN A 313 8.31 -24.12 1.65
C ASN A 313 7.71 -23.81 3.04
N ASP A 314 8.60 -23.53 4.00
CA ASP A 314 8.21 -23.10 5.34
C ASP A 314 7.41 -21.79 5.30
N THR A 315 6.41 -21.68 6.16
CA THR A 315 5.46 -20.56 6.23
C THR A 315 5.60 -19.75 7.52
N ASP A 316 6.76 -19.75 8.16
CA ASP A 316 7.01 -18.93 9.34
C ASP A 316 6.83 -17.44 9.01
N ALA A 317 6.03 -16.73 9.82
CA ALA A 317 5.70 -15.32 9.62
C ALA A 317 6.93 -14.40 9.56
N SER A 318 8.03 -14.78 10.27
CA SER A 318 9.30 -14.04 10.27
C SER A 318 10.00 -14.00 8.90
N LEU A 319 9.63 -14.90 7.98
CA LEU A 319 10.13 -14.90 6.61
C LEU A 319 9.52 -13.77 5.76
N TYR A 320 8.37 -13.27 6.16
CA TYR A 320 7.55 -12.36 5.36
C TYR A 320 7.51 -10.94 5.89
N PHE A 321 7.74 -10.77 7.21
CA PHE A 321 7.69 -9.47 7.87
C PHE A 321 8.74 -9.36 8.96
N THR A 322 9.38 -8.18 9.05
CA THR A 322 10.26 -7.82 10.16
C THR A 322 9.97 -6.38 10.63
N ASP A 323 9.90 -6.18 11.93
CA ASP A 323 9.75 -4.88 12.59
C ASP A 323 11.08 -4.21 12.96
N ALA A 324 12.22 -4.85 12.62
CA ALA A 324 13.56 -4.41 12.99
C ALA A 324 13.91 -2.97 12.54
N TYR A 325 13.24 -2.48 11.49
CA TYR A 325 13.44 -1.15 10.94
C TYR A 325 12.35 -0.15 11.33
N LEU A 326 11.31 -0.58 12.06
CA LEU A 326 10.25 0.34 12.46
C LEU A 326 10.79 1.43 13.38
N PRO A 327 10.39 2.70 13.17
CA PRO A 327 10.68 3.75 14.12
C PRO A 327 9.95 3.52 15.45
N ASP A 328 10.39 4.22 16.50
CA ASP A 328 9.78 4.13 17.82
C ASP A 328 8.25 4.31 17.75
N ALA A 329 7.52 3.57 18.59
CA ALA A 329 6.06 3.55 18.57
C ALA A 329 5.45 4.96 18.66
N GLY A 330 6.04 5.87 19.43
CA GLY A 330 5.58 7.26 19.55
C GLY A 330 5.64 8.05 18.25
N MET A 331 6.53 7.71 17.33
CA MET A 331 6.64 8.34 16.00
C MET A 331 5.59 7.82 15.02
N ARG A 332 5.01 6.66 15.30
CA ARG A 332 4.05 5.96 14.43
C ARG A 332 2.59 6.15 14.86
N VAL A 333 2.35 6.89 15.95
CA VAL A 333 1.01 7.22 16.43
C VAL A 333 0.36 8.21 15.48
N LEU A 334 -0.84 7.88 14.98
CA LEU A 334 -1.59 8.67 14.00
C LEU A 334 -2.50 9.77 14.62
N LYS A 335 -2.44 9.93 15.95
CA LYS A 335 -3.20 10.96 16.69
C LYS A 335 -2.40 12.23 16.90
#